data_109deb4575419be74cb0fdea39cf2c78
#
_entry.id   109deb4575419be74cb0fdea39cf2c78
#
_cell.length_a   1.000
_cell.length_b   1.000
_cell.length_c   1.000
_cell.angle_alpha   90.00
_cell.angle_beta   90.00
_cell.angle_gamma   90.00
#
_symmetry.space_group_name_H-M   'P 1'
#
loop_
_entity.id
_entity.type
_entity.pdbx_description
1 polymer ?
#
loop_
_entity_poly.entity_id
_entity_poly.type
_entity_poly.pdbx_seq_one_letter_code
_entity_poly.pdbx_strand_id
1 'polypeptide(L)'
;DHKGHAPYHLNPKFKSFQFEDGDILITKGISPVSSTITAFTDHHSPFSHIAFVHVDPEKKIPETIESYIGKGVSFFSMVDAMKNENARILVLRPKNRELALRAASYMRNRVKAAFKRGSYIPYDYQLDFSKNDTLSCEEVAFDSYRTASGGTFTIPEAPSLIKFQSEDLTRRVGMKKGRMMMPADMEVDSRFDIVLDWTDYRIIRDSWRNDVMMNTVLLANEAGVYQFPENYKTRLVPYIWGLRKYPLV
;
A
#
# COMPACT_ATOMS: atom_id res chain seq x y z
N ASP A 1 -20.73 5.88 -20.30
CA ASP A 1 -20.37 5.00 -21.42
C ASP A 1 -18.94 5.36 -21.88
N HIS A 2 -17.94 4.67 -21.33
CA HIS A 2 -16.52 4.87 -21.69
C HIS A 2 -16.15 4.01 -22.91
N LYS A 3 -16.94 4.10 -23.96
CA LYS A 3 -16.70 3.40 -25.23
C LYS A 3 -15.35 3.84 -25.80
N GLY A 4 -14.40 2.92 -25.82
CA GLY A 4 -13.09 3.12 -26.43
C GLY A 4 -11.88 3.06 -25.51
N HIS A 5 -12.05 2.99 -24.19
CA HIS A 5 -10.93 2.81 -23.25
C HIS A 5 -10.98 1.42 -22.61
N ALA A 6 -9.99 0.61 -22.91
CA ALA A 6 -9.82 -0.64 -22.17
C ALA A 6 -9.53 -0.31 -20.69
N PRO A 7 -10.18 -0.97 -19.72
CA PRO A 7 -9.95 -0.72 -18.30
C PRO A 7 -8.56 -1.19 -17.84
N TYR A 8 -7.84 -1.92 -18.68
CA TYR A 8 -6.51 -2.40 -18.38
C TYR A 8 -5.60 -2.37 -19.62
N HIS A 9 -4.32 -2.19 -19.36
CA HIS A 9 -3.25 -2.27 -20.35
C HIS A 9 -2.25 -3.33 -19.88
N LEU A 10 -2.13 -4.39 -20.67
CA LEU A 10 -1.10 -5.41 -20.48
C LEU A 10 0.20 -4.92 -21.13
N ASN A 11 1.31 -5.00 -20.42
CA ASN A 11 2.62 -4.70 -20.99
C ASN A 11 2.90 -5.68 -22.15
N PRO A 12 3.24 -5.19 -23.34
CA PRO A 12 3.49 -6.03 -24.53
C PRO A 12 4.56 -7.11 -24.36
N LYS A 13 5.43 -6.97 -23.35
CA LYS A 13 6.41 -7.99 -22.98
C LYS A 13 5.75 -9.31 -22.53
N PHE A 14 4.51 -9.26 -22.07
CA PHE A 14 3.76 -10.41 -21.55
C PHE A 14 2.66 -10.81 -22.53
N LYS A 15 2.61 -12.12 -22.89
CA LYS A 15 1.60 -12.64 -23.83
C LYS A 15 0.21 -12.80 -23.19
N SER A 16 0.18 -13.01 -21.89
CA SER A 16 -1.03 -13.17 -21.07
C SER A 16 -0.75 -12.72 -19.67
N PHE A 17 -1.81 -12.49 -18.90
CA PHE A 17 -1.70 -12.10 -17.51
C PHE A 17 -2.29 -13.18 -16.59
N GLN A 18 -1.52 -13.54 -15.60
CA GLN A 18 -1.95 -14.27 -14.40
C GLN A 18 -1.17 -13.71 -13.22
N PHE A 19 -1.80 -13.63 -12.06
CA PHE A 19 -1.08 -13.27 -10.83
C PHE A 19 -0.12 -14.37 -10.44
N GLU A 20 1.05 -13.97 -9.97
CA GLU A 20 2.09 -14.89 -9.53
C GLU A 20 2.57 -14.53 -8.11
N ASP A 21 3.14 -15.53 -7.41
CA ASP A 21 3.74 -15.32 -6.10
C ASP A 21 4.78 -14.19 -6.14
N GLY A 22 4.66 -13.27 -5.17
CA GLY A 22 5.54 -12.12 -5.02
C GLY A 22 5.21 -10.95 -5.95
N ASP A 23 4.16 -11.00 -6.77
CA ASP A 23 3.67 -9.80 -7.44
C ASP A 23 3.25 -8.78 -6.38
N ILE A 24 3.43 -7.50 -6.69
CA ILE A 24 3.03 -6.38 -5.85
C ILE A 24 1.97 -5.58 -6.60
N LEU A 25 0.82 -5.35 -5.96
CA LEU A 25 -0.15 -4.40 -6.44
C LEU A 25 0.10 -3.08 -5.72
N ILE A 26 0.39 -2.03 -6.47
CA ILE A 26 0.33 -0.68 -5.93
C ILE A 26 -0.98 -0.04 -6.36
N THR A 27 -1.71 0.50 -5.39
CA THR A 27 -3.08 0.94 -5.64
C THR A 27 -3.29 2.40 -5.26
N LYS A 28 -4.13 3.07 -6.05
CA LYS A 28 -4.65 4.41 -5.78
C LYS A 28 -6.09 4.30 -5.28
N GLY A 29 -6.28 4.50 -4.00
CA GLY A 29 -7.63 4.61 -3.42
C GLY A 29 -8.28 5.96 -3.67
N ILE A 30 -9.60 6.04 -3.48
CA ILE A 30 -10.37 7.30 -3.62
C ILE A 30 -10.60 8.03 -2.29
N SER A 31 -10.12 7.50 -1.18
CA SER A 31 -10.35 8.11 0.13
C SER A 31 -9.44 9.33 0.38
N PRO A 32 -9.85 10.27 1.25
CA PRO A 32 -8.96 11.36 1.70
C PRO A 32 -7.66 10.85 2.34
N VAL A 33 -7.68 9.69 3.01
CA VAL A 33 -6.47 9.05 3.56
C VAL A 33 -5.52 8.64 2.45
N SER A 34 -6.03 8.02 1.38
CA SER A 34 -5.23 7.70 0.19
C SER A 34 -4.56 8.95 -0.39
N SER A 35 -5.33 10.03 -0.54
CA SER A 35 -4.82 11.30 -1.06
C SER A 35 -3.81 11.97 -0.13
N THR A 36 -3.95 11.81 1.19
CA THR A 36 -2.96 12.27 2.16
C THR A 36 -1.63 11.54 2.00
N ILE A 37 -1.67 10.21 1.88
CA ILE A 37 -0.46 9.40 1.70
C ILE A 37 0.27 9.80 0.42
N THR A 38 -0.43 9.96 -0.70
CA THR A 38 0.19 10.38 -1.97
C THR A 38 0.77 11.79 -1.92
N ALA A 39 0.20 12.68 -1.12
CA ALA A 39 0.71 14.03 -0.97
C ALA A 39 2.02 14.12 -0.18
N PHE A 40 2.36 13.12 0.65
CA PHE A 40 3.58 13.14 1.45
C PHE A 40 4.86 12.89 0.65
N THR A 41 4.77 12.17 -0.45
CA THR A 41 5.94 11.81 -1.27
C THR A 41 6.38 12.95 -2.19
N ASP A 42 7.67 13.06 -2.45
CA ASP A 42 8.25 13.95 -3.47
C ASP A 42 8.12 13.37 -4.89
N HIS A 43 7.75 12.11 -5.04
CA HIS A 43 7.40 11.51 -6.31
C HIS A 43 6.00 11.94 -6.78
N HIS A 44 5.86 12.18 -8.07
CA HIS A 44 4.55 12.50 -8.69
C HIS A 44 3.74 11.23 -9.01
N SER A 45 3.67 10.31 -8.08
CA SER A 45 2.95 9.05 -8.22
C SER A 45 1.69 9.05 -7.37
N PRO A 46 0.55 8.56 -7.90
CA PRO A 46 -0.73 8.61 -7.19
C PRO A 46 -0.93 7.45 -6.20
N PHE A 47 -0.01 6.51 -6.10
CA PHE A 47 -0.23 5.29 -5.34
C PHE A 47 -0.07 5.47 -3.83
N SER A 48 -0.96 4.85 -3.06
CA SER A 48 -1.11 5.06 -1.63
C SER A 48 -1.19 3.77 -0.81
N HIS A 49 -1.20 2.61 -1.46
CA HIS A 49 -1.31 1.32 -0.77
C HIS A 49 -0.58 0.23 -1.55
N ILE A 50 -0.10 -0.77 -0.82
CA ILE A 50 0.54 -1.97 -1.36
C ILE A 50 -0.24 -3.20 -0.92
N ALA A 51 -0.54 -4.08 -1.89
CA ALA A 51 -1.01 -5.43 -1.66
C ALA A 51 0.03 -6.43 -2.18
N PHE A 52 0.39 -7.40 -1.38
CA PHE A 52 1.41 -8.40 -1.70
C PHE A 52 0.75 -9.71 -2.11
N VAL A 53 1.02 -10.18 -3.32
CA VAL A 53 0.36 -11.36 -3.90
C VAL A 53 1.03 -12.66 -3.46
N HIS A 54 0.21 -13.61 -3.09
CA HIS A 54 0.61 -15.02 -3.02
C HIS A 54 -0.42 -15.90 -3.73
N VAL A 55 0.02 -17.04 -4.25
CA VAL A 55 -0.86 -18.06 -4.83
C VAL A 55 -1.02 -19.18 -3.83
N ASP A 56 -2.26 -19.48 -3.42
CA ASP A 56 -2.53 -20.57 -2.50
C ASP A 56 -2.04 -21.90 -3.16
N PRO A 57 -1.12 -22.64 -2.52
CA PRO A 57 -0.49 -23.81 -3.16
C PRO A 57 -1.45 -24.97 -3.39
N GLU A 58 -2.53 -25.06 -2.62
CA GLU A 58 -3.52 -26.13 -2.72
C GLU A 58 -4.62 -25.78 -3.72
N LYS A 59 -5.20 -24.60 -3.58
CA LYS A 59 -6.33 -24.13 -4.42
C LYS A 59 -5.89 -23.55 -5.76
N LYS A 60 -4.61 -23.16 -5.89
CA LYS A 60 -4.07 -22.40 -7.05
C LYS A 60 -4.79 -21.09 -7.32
N ILE A 61 -5.33 -20.46 -6.27
CA ILE A 61 -6.04 -19.20 -6.33
C ILE A 61 -5.12 -18.10 -5.82
N PRO A 62 -4.97 -16.98 -6.56
CA PRO A 62 -4.25 -15.83 -6.07
C PRO A 62 -5.05 -15.09 -4.99
N GLU A 63 -4.37 -14.74 -3.92
CA GLU A 63 -4.85 -13.92 -2.81
C GLU A 63 -3.83 -12.81 -2.54
N THR A 64 -4.23 -11.75 -1.84
CA THR A 64 -3.30 -10.75 -1.34
C THR A 64 -3.09 -10.90 0.16
N ILE A 65 -1.90 -10.52 0.60
CA ILE A 65 -1.57 -10.28 2.00
C ILE A 65 -1.40 -8.78 2.15
N GLU A 66 -2.23 -8.18 2.98
CA GLU A 66 -2.29 -6.74 3.15
C GLU A 66 -2.37 -6.38 4.62
N SER A 67 -1.86 -5.21 4.98
CA SER A 67 -2.03 -4.63 6.30
C SER A 67 -2.91 -3.39 6.23
N TYR A 68 -3.97 -3.38 7.03
CA TYR A 68 -4.90 -2.26 7.14
C TYR A 68 -4.93 -1.67 8.54
N ILE A 69 -5.07 -0.36 8.61
CA ILE A 69 -5.29 0.39 9.86
C ILE A 69 -6.44 -0.23 10.64
N GLY A 70 -6.20 -0.55 11.91
CA GLY A 70 -7.18 -1.16 12.81
C GLY A 70 -7.40 -2.66 12.65
N LYS A 71 -6.82 -3.30 11.63
CA LYS A 71 -6.99 -4.71 11.34
C LYS A 71 -5.67 -5.49 11.38
N GLY A 72 -4.56 -4.83 11.04
CA GLY A 72 -3.26 -5.47 10.86
C GLY A 72 -3.21 -6.32 9.59
N VAL A 73 -2.29 -7.30 9.58
CA VAL A 73 -2.02 -8.13 8.41
C VAL A 73 -3.02 -9.27 8.30
N SER A 74 -3.60 -9.43 7.11
CA SER A 74 -4.54 -10.51 6.81
C SER A 74 -4.49 -10.93 5.34
N PHE A 75 -5.16 -12.05 5.03
CA PHE A 75 -5.41 -12.48 3.67
C PHE A 75 -6.68 -11.84 3.13
N PHE A 76 -6.66 -11.47 1.86
CA PHE A 76 -7.82 -10.96 1.15
C PHE A 76 -7.96 -11.69 -0.19
N SER A 77 -9.21 -11.89 -0.63
CA SER A 77 -9.43 -12.39 -1.96
C SER A 77 -8.97 -11.36 -2.99
N MET A 78 -8.47 -11.81 -4.13
CA MET A 78 -8.09 -10.90 -5.23
C MET A 78 -9.26 -10.00 -5.67
N VAL A 79 -10.48 -10.52 -5.57
CA VAL A 79 -11.70 -9.75 -5.88
C VAL A 79 -11.89 -8.59 -4.91
N ASP A 80 -11.66 -8.81 -3.61
CA ASP A 80 -11.78 -7.76 -2.59
C ASP A 80 -10.66 -6.74 -2.74
N ALA A 81 -9.43 -7.18 -2.98
CA ALA A 81 -8.28 -6.31 -3.23
C ALA A 81 -8.50 -5.39 -4.43
N MET A 82 -9.09 -5.90 -5.51
CA MET A 82 -9.33 -5.11 -6.73
C MET A 82 -10.60 -4.24 -6.65
N LYS A 83 -11.64 -4.67 -5.95
CA LYS A 83 -12.91 -3.92 -5.83
C LYS A 83 -12.89 -2.81 -4.78
N ASN A 84 -11.88 -2.72 -3.96
CA ASN A 84 -11.84 -1.89 -2.76
C ASN A 84 -11.64 -0.40 -3.07
N GLU A 85 -12.54 0.19 -3.87
CA GLU A 85 -12.54 1.64 -4.21
C GLU A 85 -11.18 2.12 -4.76
N ASN A 86 -10.51 1.29 -5.56
CA ASN A 86 -9.27 1.65 -6.22
C ASN A 86 -9.56 2.33 -7.56
N ALA A 87 -9.01 3.53 -7.74
CA ALA A 87 -9.11 4.26 -9.01
C ALA A 87 -8.08 3.75 -10.03
N ARG A 88 -6.92 3.26 -9.55
CA ARG A 88 -5.86 2.69 -10.38
C ARG A 88 -5.10 1.61 -9.63
N ILE A 89 -4.67 0.60 -10.35
CA ILE A 89 -3.85 -0.50 -9.85
C ILE A 89 -2.74 -0.77 -10.87
N LEU A 90 -1.48 -0.76 -10.43
CA LEU A 90 -0.38 -1.36 -11.18
C LEU A 90 -0.01 -2.69 -10.57
N VAL A 91 0.23 -3.68 -11.42
CA VAL A 91 0.80 -4.95 -11.02
C VAL A 91 2.27 -4.96 -11.38
N LEU A 92 3.11 -5.05 -10.37
CA LEU A 92 4.56 -5.07 -10.45
C LEU A 92 5.06 -6.49 -10.24
N ARG A 93 5.83 -7.01 -11.19
CA ARG A 93 6.41 -8.36 -11.13
C ARG A 93 7.91 -8.29 -10.91
N PRO A 94 8.43 -8.89 -9.84
CA PRO A 94 9.87 -8.92 -9.60
C PRO A 94 10.59 -9.75 -10.68
N LYS A 95 11.69 -9.22 -11.20
CA LYS A 95 12.52 -9.90 -12.18
C LYS A 95 13.19 -11.18 -11.62
N ASN A 96 13.50 -11.18 -10.33
CA ASN A 96 14.00 -12.37 -9.62
C ASN A 96 12.83 -13.22 -9.11
N ARG A 97 12.37 -14.16 -9.94
CA ARG A 97 11.22 -15.02 -9.65
C ARG A 97 11.46 -15.98 -8.49
N GLU A 98 12.68 -16.48 -8.31
CA GLU A 98 13.01 -17.38 -7.21
C GLU A 98 12.91 -16.65 -5.86
N LEU A 99 13.43 -15.43 -5.78
CA LEU A 99 13.30 -14.60 -4.59
C LEU A 99 11.82 -14.29 -4.31
N ALA A 100 11.03 -13.99 -5.35
CA ALA A 100 9.60 -13.74 -5.25
C ALA A 100 8.83 -14.90 -4.59
N LEU A 101 9.09 -16.12 -5.04
CA LEU A 101 8.49 -17.34 -4.48
C LEU A 101 8.85 -17.51 -2.98
N ARG A 102 10.12 -17.29 -2.63
CA ARG A 102 10.56 -17.36 -1.22
C ARG A 102 9.90 -16.29 -0.38
N ALA A 103 9.80 -15.05 -0.88
CA ALA A 103 9.17 -13.93 -0.18
C ALA A 103 7.67 -14.17 0.08
N ALA A 104 6.94 -14.63 -0.94
CA ALA A 104 5.52 -14.96 -0.82
C ALA A 104 5.31 -16.13 0.18
N SER A 105 6.12 -17.17 0.07
CA SER A 105 6.07 -18.31 0.99
C SER A 105 6.36 -17.91 2.44
N TYR A 106 7.36 -17.06 2.66
CA TYR A 106 7.70 -16.56 3.99
C TYR A 106 6.52 -15.80 4.60
N MET A 107 5.98 -14.79 3.94
CA MET A 107 4.92 -13.96 4.52
C MET A 107 3.63 -14.76 4.74
N ARG A 108 3.23 -15.59 3.77
CA ARG A 108 2.10 -16.51 3.94
C ARG A 108 2.23 -17.36 5.20
N ASN A 109 3.40 -17.99 5.38
CA ASN A 109 3.63 -18.87 6.52
C ASN A 109 3.64 -18.09 7.85
N ARG A 110 4.19 -16.89 7.84
CA ARG A 110 4.23 -15.99 9.01
C ARG A 110 2.81 -15.61 9.46
N VAL A 111 1.95 -15.21 8.52
CA VAL A 111 0.55 -14.85 8.81
C VAL A 111 -0.23 -16.08 9.29
N LYS A 112 -0.12 -17.22 8.59
CA LYS A 112 -0.77 -18.49 9.02
C LYS A 112 -0.31 -18.92 10.41
N ALA A 113 0.97 -18.78 10.73
CA ALA A 113 1.50 -19.11 12.06
C ALA A 113 0.97 -18.18 13.16
N ALA A 114 0.77 -16.89 12.87
CA ALA A 114 0.13 -15.98 13.80
C ALA A 114 -1.31 -16.40 14.08
N PHE A 115 -2.11 -16.64 13.06
CA PHE A 115 -3.51 -17.09 13.20
C PHE A 115 -3.63 -18.42 13.94
N LYS A 116 -2.74 -19.39 13.65
CA LYS A 116 -2.74 -20.68 14.37
C LYS A 116 -2.50 -20.53 15.88
N ARG A 117 -1.80 -19.48 16.30
CA ARG A 117 -1.59 -19.14 17.73
C ARG A 117 -2.73 -18.30 18.32
N GLY A 118 -3.82 -18.05 17.59
CA GLY A 118 -4.89 -17.16 18.02
C GLY A 118 -4.45 -15.68 18.11
N SER A 119 -3.43 -15.28 17.36
CA SER A 119 -2.91 -13.93 17.32
C SER A 119 -2.88 -13.40 15.87
N TYR A 120 -2.52 -12.13 15.71
CA TYR A 120 -2.35 -11.49 14.40
C TYR A 120 -1.13 -10.57 14.44
N ILE A 121 -0.68 -10.09 13.28
CA ILE A 121 0.38 -9.09 13.16
C ILE A 121 -0.29 -7.72 13.12
N PRO A 122 -0.13 -6.87 14.16
CA PRO A 122 -0.78 -5.57 14.21
C PRO A 122 -0.29 -4.61 13.12
N TYR A 123 -1.07 -3.56 12.84
CA TYR A 123 -0.66 -2.48 11.95
C TYR A 123 0.45 -1.63 12.60
N ASP A 124 1.51 -1.32 11.84
CA ASP A 124 2.52 -0.37 12.28
C ASP A 124 2.07 1.07 11.97
N TYR A 125 1.80 1.84 13.03
CA TYR A 125 1.48 3.27 12.93
C TYR A 125 2.72 4.17 12.93
N GLN A 126 3.88 3.64 13.32
CA GLN A 126 5.11 4.41 13.44
C GLN A 126 5.94 4.35 12.15
N LEU A 127 5.62 3.41 11.26
CA LEU A 127 6.37 3.13 10.03
C LEU A 127 7.87 2.91 10.37
N ASP A 128 8.11 2.06 11.39
CA ASP A 128 9.45 1.75 11.89
C ASP A 128 9.98 0.47 11.24
N PHE A 129 10.52 0.60 10.04
CA PHE A 129 11.06 -0.49 9.23
C PHE A 129 12.21 -1.29 9.88
N SER A 130 12.68 -0.87 11.06
CA SER A 130 13.65 -1.62 11.85
C SER A 130 13.00 -2.76 12.64
N LYS A 131 11.69 -2.68 12.89
CA LYS A 131 10.88 -3.69 13.58
C LYS A 131 10.14 -4.55 12.60
N ASN A 132 9.63 -5.67 13.06
CA ASN A 132 8.83 -6.58 12.26
C ASN A 132 7.67 -7.25 13.03
N ASP A 133 7.47 -6.86 14.30
CA ASP A 133 6.34 -7.34 15.11
C ASP A 133 5.02 -6.66 14.74
N THR A 134 5.07 -5.48 14.15
CA THR A 134 3.98 -4.75 13.53
C THR A 134 4.34 -4.45 12.06
N LEU A 135 3.37 -4.37 11.16
CA LEU A 135 3.62 -4.09 9.74
C LEU A 135 2.58 -3.13 9.17
N SER A 136 3.02 -2.08 8.50
CA SER A 136 2.21 -1.27 7.58
C SER A 136 1.97 -2.01 6.25
N CYS A 137 1.23 -1.42 5.31
CA CYS A 137 0.99 -2.06 4.02
C CYS A 137 2.29 -2.22 3.22
N GLU A 138 3.18 -1.22 3.28
CA GLU A 138 4.49 -1.26 2.61
C GLU A 138 5.39 -2.32 3.24
N GLU A 139 5.37 -2.42 4.56
CA GLU A 139 6.24 -3.33 5.30
C GLU A 139 5.93 -4.80 5.06
N VAL A 140 4.70 -5.14 4.67
CA VAL A 140 4.37 -6.52 4.28
C VAL A 140 5.27 -6.98 3.13
N ALA A 141 5.39 -6.20 2.08
CA ALA A 141 6.24 -6.52 0.94
C ALA A 141 7.73 -6.36 1.31
N PHE A 142 8.11 -5.27 1.97
CA PHE A 142 9.48 -4.99 2.41
C PHE A 142 10.06 -6.14 3.27
N ASP A 143 9.35 -6.51 4.33
CA ASP A 143 9.81 -7.58 5.23
C ASP A 143 9.89 -8.93 4.52
N SER A 144 8.95 -9.18 3.60
CA SER A 144 8.95 -10.39 2.79
C SER A 144 10.22 -10.54 1.97
N TYR A 145 10.58 -9.51 1.20
CA TYR A 145 11.76 -9.53 0.34
C TYR A 145 13.06 -9.45 1.14
N ARG A 146 13.12 -8.62 2.15
CA ARG A 146 14.28 -8.49 3.04
C ARG A 146 14.61 -9.82 3.70
N THR A 147 13.62 -10.47 4.29
CA THR A 147 13.84 -11.75 4.98
C THR A 147 14.19 -12.87 4.02
N ALA A 148 13.48 -13.00 2.89
CA ALA A 148 13.74 -14.03 1.89
C ALA A 148 15.12 -13.92 1.24
N SER A 149 15.71 -12.75 1.23
CA SER A 149 17.06 -12.48 0.67
C SER A 149 18.18 -12.52 1.71
N GLY A 150 17.87 -12.74 2.99
CA GLY A 150 18.87 -12.59 4.05
C GLY A 150 19.36 -11.15 4.22
N GLY A 151 18.52 -10.16 3.92
CA GLY A 151 18.82 -8.73 4.06
C GLY A 151 19.51 -8.08 2.85
N THR A 152 19.80 -8.82 1.81
CA THR A 152 20.54 -8.32 0.63
C THR A 152 19.65 -7.62 -0.40
N PHE A 153 18.35 -7.82 -0.34
CA PHE A 153 17.37 -7.22 -1.26
C PHE A 153 16.30 -6.48 -0.46
N THR A 154 16.38 -5.18 -0.44
CA THR A 154 15.39 -4.29 0.19
C THR A 154 14.65 -3.51 -0.88
N ILE A 155 13.35 -3.30 -0.69
CA ILE A 155 12.48 -2.50 -1.56
C ILE A 155 11.91 -1.32 -0.76
N PRO A 156 11.68 -0.17 -1.39
CA PRO A 156 12.05 0.21 -2.75
C PRO A 156 13.57 0.43 -2.89
N GLU A 157 14.03 0.55 -4.13
CA GLU A 157 15.43 0.88 -4.44
C GLU A 157 15.80 2.29 -3.95
N ALA A 158 14.86 3.25 -4.07
CA ALA A 158 15.05 4.63 -3.67
C ALA A 158 13.83 5.16 -2.88
N PRO A 159 13.91 5.26 -1.54
CA PRO A 159 12.83 5.79 -0.73
C PRO A 159 12.58 7.28 -0.98
N SER A 160 11.30 7.68 -0.97
CA SER A 160 10.86 9.08 -1.09
C SER A 160 11.35 9.97 0.03
N LEU A 161 11.58 11.23 -0.30
CA LEU A 161 11.69 12.29 0.69
C LEU A 161 10.28 12.77 1.09
N ILE A 162 10.02 12.85 2.38
CA ILE A 162 8.75 13.37 2.89
C ILE A 162 8.70 14.89 2.71
N LYS A 163 7.73 15.36 1.92
CA LYS A 163 7.56 16.78 1.57
C LYS A 163 7.20 17.66 2.75
N PHE A 164 6.22 17.21 3.54
CA PHE A 164 5.65 18.01 4.62
C PHE A 164 6.44 17.82 5.90
N GLN A 165 6.91 18.93 6.46
CA GLN A 165 7.80 18.97 7.61
C GLN A 165 7.16 19.68 8.81
N SER A 166 5.88 20.09 8.73
CA SER A 166 5.23 20.79 9.83
C SER A 166 5.23 19.93 11.09
N GLU A 167 5.58 20.51 12.22
CA GLU A 167 5.60 19.80 13.51
C GLU A 167 4.22 19.30 13.92
N ASP A 168 3.17 20.08 13.58
CA ASP A 168 1.80 19.68 13.83
C ASP A 168 1.45 18.39 13.11
N LEU A 169 1.76 18.29 11.82
CA LEU A 169 1.46 17.12 11.01
C LEU A 169 2.29 15.91 11.42
N THR A 170 3.62 16.07 11.51
CA THR A 170 4.53 14.96 11.85
C THR A 170 4.23 14.39 13.24
N ARG A 171 3.93 15.25 14.22
CA ARG A 171 3.50 14.82 15.56
C ARG A 171 2.20 14.02 15.54
N ARG A 172 1.21 14.42 14.74
CA ARG A 172 -0.11 13.78 14.67
C ARG A 172 -0.09 12.45 13.97
N VAL A 173 0.67 12.36 12.89
CA VAL A 173 0.80 11.14 12.08
C VAL A 173 1.82 10.19 12.70
N GLY A 174 2.71 10.68 13.56
CA GLY A 174 3.80 9.91 14.15
C GLY A 174 4.95 9.66 13.19
N MET A 175 4.96 10.30 12.02
CA MET A 175 5.98 10.11 11.00
C MET A 175 7.31 10.76 11.39
N LYS A 176 8.40 10.09 11.07
CA LYS A 176 9.75 10.66 11.18
C LYS A 176 10.04 11.54 9.97
N LYS A 177 10.77 12.64 10.19
CA LYS A 177 11.30 13.48 9.09
C LYS A 177 12.37 12.71 8.31
N GLY A 178 12.46 12.96 7.02
CA GLY A 178 13.50 12.39 6.16
C GLY A 178 12.97 11.48 5.08
N ARG A 179 13.79 10.48 4.70
CA ARG A 179 13.39 9.50 3.69
C ARG A 179 12.59 8.36 4.31
N MET A 180 11.53 7.99 3.63
CA MET A 180 10.64 6.93 4.05
C MET A 180 10.19 6.14 2.81
N MET A 181 9.99 4.85 2.98
CA MET A 181 9.37 4.03 1.95
C MET A 181 7.89 4.39 1.83
N MET A 182 7.46 4.63 0.60
CA MET A 182 6.07 4.95 0.26
C MET A 182 5.61 4.03 -0.88
N PRO A 183 4.30 3.72 -1.00
CA PRO A 183 3.79 2.89 -2.09
C PRO A 183 4.20 3.40 -3.48
N ALA A 184 4.26 4.72 -3.63
CA ALA A 184 4.69 5.41 -4.84
C ALA A 184 6.11 5.02 -5.32
N ASP A 185 7.00 4.72 -4.40
CA ASP A 185 8.41 4.40 -4.71
C ASP A 185 8.56 3.10 -5.50
N MET A 186 7.59 2.20 -5.35
CA MET A 186 7.59 0.94 -6.07
C MET A 186 7.35 1.09 -7.57
N GLU A 187 6.69 2.18 -8.02
CA GLU A 187 6.44 2.43 -9.44
C GLU A 187 7.73 2.59 -10.25
N VAL A 188 8.77 3.12 -9.61
CA VAL A 188 10.07 3.42 -10.25
C VAL A 188 11.17 2.40 -9.90
N ASP A 189 10.86 1.37 -9.12
CA ASP A 189 11.85 0.34 -8.77
C ASP A 189 12.20 -0.52 -9.99
N SER A 190 13.40 -0.31 -10.53
CA SER A 190 13.87 -0.93 -11.77
C SER A 190 13.97 -2.45 -11.74
N ARG A 191 13.87 -3.06 -10.57
CA ARG A 191 13.94 -4.52 -10.36
C ARG A 191 12.61 -5.22 -10.57
N PHE A 192 11.55 -4.43 -10.82
CA PHE A 192 10.22 -4.92 -11.14
C PHE A 192 9.84 -4.55 -12.58
N ASP A 193 9.09 -5.41 -13.23
CA ASP A 193 8.40 -5.10 -14.48
C ASP A 193 6.96 -4.69 -14.17
N ILE A 194 6.48 -3.59 -14.74
CA ILE A 194 5.04 -3.30 -14.73
C ILE A 194 4.38 -4.28 -15.70
N VAL A 195 3.54 -5.17 -15.18
CA VAL A 195 2.87 -6.22 -15.98
C VAL A 195 1.53 -5.74 -16.48
N LEU A 196 0.76 -5.09 -15.61
CA LEU A 196 -0.59 -4.65 -15.86
C LEU A 196 -0.82 -3.27 -15.25
N ASP A 197 -1.49 -2.39 -16.00
CA ASP A 197 -2.06 -1.12 -15.53
C ASP A 197 -3.58 -1.19 -15.69
N TRP A 198 -4.31 -1.12 -14.59
CA TRP A 198 -5.75 -1.09 -14.56
C TRP A 198 -6.25 0.24 -14.00
N THR A 199 -7.26 0.83 -14.64
CA THR A 199 -7.84 2.11 -14.23
C THR A 199 -9.36 2.04 -14.25
N ASP A 200 -10.01 2.46 -13.15
CA ASP A 200 -11.45 2.66 -13.13
C ASP A 200 -11.79 4.11 -13.49
N TYR A 201 -12.12 4.33 -14.72
CA TYR A 201 -12.45 5.66 -15.26
C TYR A 201 -13.70 6.28 -14.63
N ARG A 202 -14.55 5.50 -13.96
CA ARG A 202 -15.78 5.99 -13.31
C ARG A 202 -15.50 6.79 -12.06
N ILE A 203 -14.46 6.41 -11.32
CA ILE A 203 -14.12 6.98 -10.01
C ILE A 203 -12.84 7.81 -10.00
N ILE A 204 -12.08 7.84 -11.10
CA ILE A 204 -10.81 8.57 -11.16
C ILE A 204 -10.95 10.07 -10.90
N ARG A 205 -12.10 10.65 -11.27
CA ARG A 205 -12.41 12.07 -11.00
C ARG A 205 -12.54 12.34 -9.50
N ASP A 206 -13.16 11.45 -8.76
CA ASP A 206 -13.35 11.60 -7.32
C ASP A 206 -12.02 11.44 -6.59
N SER A 207 -11.19 10.50 -7.04
CA SER A 207 -9.80 10.37 -6.57
C SER A 207 -9.02 11.68 -6.78
N TRP A 208 -9.06 12.24 -7.98
CA TRP A 208 -8.37 13.49 -8.30
C TRP A 208 -8.88 14.68 -7.45
N ARG A 209 -10.19 14.80 -7.24
CA ARG A 209 -10.75 15.85 -6.36
C ARG A 209 -10.22 15.74 -4.95
N ASN A 210 -10.17 14.55 -4.39
CA ASN A 210 -9.62 14.31 -3.06
C ASN A 210 -8.13 14.64 -3.00
N ASP A 211 -7.36 14.35 -4.05
CA ASP A 211 -5.94 14.70 -4.12
C ASP A 211 -5.73 16.22 -4.08
N VAL A 212 -6.49 16.99 -4.87
CA VAL A 212 -6.43 18.45 -4.86
C VAL A 212 -6.82 19.00 -3.50
N MET A 213 -7.92 18.52 -2.92
CA MET A 213 -8.39 18.95 -1.61
C MET A 213 -7.36 18.69 -0.51
N MET A 214 -6.85 17.46 -0.43
CA MET A 214 -5.91 17.09 0.63
C MET A 214 -4.56 17.78 0.47
N ASN A 215 -4.06 17.90 -0.76
CA ASN A 215 -2.83 18.65 -1.01
C ASN A 215 -2.97 20.13 -0.59
N THR A 216 -4.12 20.75 -0.86
CA THR A 216 -4.40 22.13 -0.44
C THR A 216 -4.42 22.27 1.09
N VAL A 217 -5.07 21.36 1.79
CA VAL A 217 -5.12 21.33 3.27
C VAL A 217 -3.73 21.16 3.86
N LEU A 218 -2.92 20.24 3.32
CA LEU A 218 -1.58 19.99 3.80
C LEU A 218 -0.64 21.17 3.55
N LEU A 219 -0.74 21.82 2.39
CA LEU A 219 0.02 23.05 2.09
C LEU A 219 -0.36 24.20 3.02
N ALA A 220 -1.65 24.36 3.32
CA ALA A 220 -2.12 25.36 4.27
C ALA A 220 -1.61 25.08 5.71
N ASN A 221 -1.52 23.81 6.10
CA ASN A 221 -0.93 23.41 7.38
C ASN A 221 0.58 23.69 7.41
N GLU A 222 1.30 23.36 6.35
CA GLU A 222 2.75 23.63 6.22
C GLU A 222 3.05 25.13 6.28
N ALA A 223 2.20 25.95 5.68
CA ALA A 223 2.29 27.42 5.72
C ALA A 223 1.84 28.03 7.05
N GLY A 224 1.36 27.24 8.02
CA GLY A 224 0.83 27.71 9.30
C GLY A 224 -0.53 28.43 9.21
N VAL A 225 -1.18 28.40 8.05
CA VAL A 225 -2.50 29.04 7.81
C VAL A 225 -3.62 28.19 8.41
N TYR A 226 -3.44 26.88 8.48
CA TYR A 226 -4.41 25.95 9.02
C TYR A 226 -3.74 25.01 10.03
N GLN A 227 -4.41 24.79 11.16
CA GLN A 227 -4.02 23.80 12.15
C GLN A 227 -5.11 22.74 12.29
N PHE A 228 -4.73 21.49 12.32
CA PHE A 228 -5.69 20.42 12.56
C PHE A 228 -6.26 20.53 13.96
N PRO A 229 -7.59 20.43 14.15
CA PRO A 229 -8.21 20.56 15.47
C PRO A 229 -7.64 19.53 16.46
N GLU A 230 -7.24 19.99 17.64
CA GLU A 230 -6.81 19.09 18.71
C GLU A 230 -8.02 18.56 19.47
N ASN A 231 -8.61 17.49 19.00
CA ASN A 231 -9.58 16.76 19.79
C ASN A 231 -9.30 15.25 19.72
N TYR A 232 -9.77 14.54 20.76
CA TYR A 232 -9.61 13.09 20.85
C TYR A 232 -10.23 12.35 19.65
N LYS A 233 -11.23 12.95 18.99
CA LYS A 233 -11.89 12.37 17.81
C LYS A 233 -10.97 12.37 16.59
N THR A 234 -10.10 13.36 16.43
CA THR A 234 -9.13 13.38 15.32
C THR A 234 -8.02 12.34 15.49
N ARG A 235 -7.69 11.97 16.73
CA ARG A 235 -6.80 10.81 17.02
C ARG A 235 -7.48 9.47 16.76
N LEU A 236 -8.81 9.41 16.88
CA LEU A 236 -9.61 8.19 16.71
C LEU A 236 -10.17 8.01 15.30
N VAL A 237 -10.15 9.07 14.46
CA VAL A 237 -10.75 9.01 13.12
C VAL A 237 -10.19 7.86 12.27
N PRO A 238 -8.89 7.59 12.21
CA PRO A 238 -8.36 6.41 11.51
C PRO A 238 -8.88 5.11 12.12
N TYR A 239 -9.02 5.07 13.44
CA TYR A 239 -9.51 3.91 14.20
C TYR A 239 -10.99 3.62 13.93
N ILE A 240 -11.82 4.67 13.97
CA ILE A 240 -13.28 4.58 13.77
C ILE A 240 -13.61 4.26 12.31
N TRP A 241 -12.84 4.76 11.35
CA TRP A 241 -13.01 4.46 9.93
C TRP A 241 -12.65 2.99 9.62
N GLY A 242 -11.58 2.49 10.23
CA GLY A 242 -11.23 1.07 10.15
C GLY A 242 -12.35 0.19 10.70
N LEU A 243 -12.91 0.52 11.86
CA LEU A 243 -13.99 -0.23 12.50
C LEU A 243 -15.33 -0.18 11.75
N ARG A 244 -15.65 0.94 11.07
CA ARG A 244 -16.89 1.06 10.28
C ARG A 244 -16.88 0.23 8.99
N LYS A 245 -15.72 0.12 8.36
CA LYS A 245 -15.57 -0.61 7.09
C LYS A 245 -15.43 -2.13 7.30
N TYR A 246 -14.94 -2.52 8.48
CA TYR A 246 -14.69 -3.91 8.85
C TYR A 246 -15.23 -4.15 10.27
N PRO A 247 -16.54 -4.44 10.43
CA PRO A 247 -17.06 -4.81 11.74
C PRO A 247 -16.25 -6.01 12.26
N LEU A 248 -15.90 -5.95 13.53
CA LEU A 248 -15.29 -7.06 14.24
C LEU A 248 -16.19 -8.28 14.08
N VAL A 249 -15.70 -9.33 13.45
CA VAL A 249 -16.32 -10.66 13.41
C VAL A 249 -15.96 -11.37 14.68
#